data_00d77de0906c988e709bc219a98a09d7
#
_entry.id   00d77de0906c988e709bc219a98a09d7
#
_cell.length_a   1.000
_cell.length_b   1.000
_cell.length_c   1.000
_cell.angle_alpha   90.00
_cell.angle_beta   90.00
_cell.angle_gamma   90.00
#
_symmetry.space_group_name_H-M   'P 1'
#
loop_
_entity.id
_entity.type
_entity.pdbx_description
1 polymer ?
#
loop_
_entity_poly.entity_id
_entity_poly.type
_entity_poly.pdbx_seq_one_letter_code
_entity_poly.pdbx_strand_id
1 'polypeptide(L)'
;AQKELILQFAAEQDCIIIGRCSNLILRNAGIPSLDIFLHADVNLRTEHIQKLGLNGKEDPRKYLTKMDNLRETYFKTYTKHELGTYHDYDLCLDTGTLGYDNCIEIITSLAKQQGLNLKHQ
;
A
#
# COMPACT_ATOMS: atom_id res chain seq x y z
N ALA A 1 6.88 17.10 -7.78
CA ALA A 1 7.61 16.04 -8.44
C ALA A 1 6.87 14.71 -8.41
N GLN A 2 6.73 14.07 -7.26
CA GLN A 2 6.02 12.78 -7.20
C GLN A 2 4.53 12.89 -7.50
N LYS A 3 3.91 13.96 -7.02
CA LYS A 3 2.48 14.18 -7.25
C LYS A 3 2.18 14.28 -8.74
N GLU A 4 2.95 15.05 -9.48
CA GLU A 4 2.77 15.21 -10.91
C GLU A 4 2.98 13.88 -11.66
N LEU A 5 3.99 13.09 -11.27
CA LEU A 5 4.23 11.79 -11.87
C LEU A 5 3.07 10.82 -11.65
N ILE A 6 2.53 10.78 -10.43
CA ILE A 6 1.39 9.91 -10.10
C ILE A 6 0.18 10.31 -10.94
N LEU A 7 -0.11 11.60 -11.02
CA LEU A 7 -1.24 12.09 -11.80
C LEU A 7 -1.06 11.83 -13.30
N GLN A 8 0.15 11.96 -13.80
CA GLN A 8 0.47 11.68 -15.19
C GLN A 8 0.26 10.20 -15.53
N PHE A 9 0.80 9.30 -14.72
CA PHE A 9 0.63 7.86 -14.96
C PHE A 9 -0.84 7.44 -14.89
N ALA A 10 -1.58 7.97 -13.93
CA ALA A 10 -3.01 7.63 -13.80
C ALA A 10 -3.83 8.14 -14.98
N ALA A 11 -3.45 9.26 -15.59
CA ALA A 11 -4.14 9.81 -16.75
C ALA A 11 -3.83 9.05 -18.04
N GLU A 12 -2.63 8.48 -18.15
CA GLU A 12 -2.17 7.83 -19.38
C GLU A 12 -2.65 6.40 -19.52
N GLN A 13 -2.78 5.65 -18.43
CA GLN A 13 -3.10 4.22 -18.48
C GLN A 13 -3.55 3.68 -17.14
N ASP A 14 -4.16 2.49 -17.17
CA ASP A 14 -4.41 1.72 -15.96
C ASP A 14 -3.07 1.32 -15.36
N CYS A 15 -2.91 1.52 -14.05
CA CYS A 15 -1.65 1.23 -13.39
C CYS A 15 -1.85 0.83 -11.94
N ILE A 16 -0.82 0.19 -11.37
CA ILE A 16 -0.73 -0.10 -9.95
C ILE A 16 0.33 0.80 -9.35
N ILE A 17 -0.05 1.57 -8.35
CA ILE A 17 0.86 2.49 -7.66
C ILE A 17 1.02 2.03 -6.22
N ILE A 18 2.27 1.85 -5.79
CA ILE A 18 2.58 1.37 -4.45
C ILE A 18 3.14 2.51 -3.61
N GLY A 19 2.44 2.83 -2.51
CA GLY A 19 2.88 3.84 -1.55
C GLY A 19 2.80 5.28 -2.05
N ARG A 20 3.64 6.14 -1.49
CA ARG A 20 3.83 7.54 -1.89
C ARG A 20 2.58 8.41 -1.73
N CYS A 21 1.70 8.06 -0.78
CA CYS A 21 0.45 8.80 -0.55
C CYS A 21 -0.47 8.84 -1.78
N SER A 22 -0.29 7.91 -2.71
CA SER A 22 -0.99 7.92 -4.01
C SER A 22 -2.50 7.89 -3.88
N ASN A 23 -3.04 7.17 -2.89
CA ASN A 23 -4.48 7.10 -2.66
C ASN A 23 -5.09 8.49 -2.43
N LEU A 24 -4.47 9.30 -1.57
CA LEU A 24 -4.98 10.64 -1.28
C LEU A 24 -4.71 11.62 -2.42
N ILE A 25 -3.58 11.49 -3.10
CA ILE A 25 -3.27 12.29 -4.29
C ILE A 25 -4.34 12.08 -5.37
N LEU A 26 -4.67 10.83 -5.67
CA LEU A 26 -5.67 10.51 -6.69
C LEU A 26 -7.07 10.93 -6.26
N ARG A 27 -7.42 10.69 -5.00
CA ARG A 27 -8.73 11.09 -4.46
C ARG A 27 -8.92 12.60 -4.52
N ASN A 28 -7.92 13.37 -4.10
CA ASN A 28 -8.00 14.84 -4.13
C ASN A 28 -8.07 15.39 -5.54
N ALA A 29 -7.53 14.67 -6.52
CA ALA A 29 -7.60 15.05 -7.94
C ALA A 29 -8.87 14.55 -8.62
N GLY A 30 -9.74 13.81 -7.92
CA GLY A 30 -10.96 13.26 -8.48
C GLY A 30 -10.74 12.12 -9.46
N ILE A 31 -9.59 11.46 -9.41
CA ILE A 31 -9.25 10.34 -10.29
C ILE A 31 -9.68 9.04 -9.62
N PRO A 32 -10.54 8.22 -10.28
CA PRO A 32 -10.97 6.94 -9.70
C PRO A 32 -9.79 6.00 -9.46
N SER A 33 -9.80 5.35 -8.30
CA SER A 33 -8.79 4.35 -7.93
C SER A 33 -9.40 3.35 -6.96
N LEU A 34 -8.82 2.16 -6.91
CA LEU A 34 -9.10 1.17 -5.87
C LEU A 34 -7.97 1.27 -4.85
N ASP A 35 -8.28 1.81 -3.68
CA ASP A 35 -7.28 2.11 -2.65
C ASP A 35 -7.28 1.01 -1.61
N ILE A 36 -6.14 0.32 -1.47
CA ILE A 36 -6.02 -0.86 -0.63
C ILE A 36 -4.92 -0.65 0.40
N PHE A 37 -5.22 -0.96 1.66
CA PHE A 37 -4.25 -0.99 2.74
C PHE A 37 -4.03 -2.43 3.19
N LEU A 38 -2.77 -2.88 3.14
CA LEU A 38 -2.38 -4.20 3.60
C LEU A 38 -1.69 -4.08 4.94
N HIS A 39 -2.09 -4.92 5.90
CA HIS A 39 -1.49 -4.95 7.22
C HIS A 39 -1.32 -6.37 7.71
N ALA A 40 -0.51 -6.56 8.73
CA ALA A 40 -0.31 -7.85 9.35
C ALA A 40 0.26 -7.66 10.76
N ASP A 41 0.15 -8.72 11.57
CA ASP A 41 0.73 -8.76 12.89
C ASP A 41 2.23 -8.45 12.83
N VAL A 42 2.72 -7.70 13.80
CA VAL A 42 4.11 -7.25 13.86
C VAL A 42 5.10 -8.43 13.91
N ASN A 43 4.74 -9.53 14.56
CA ASN A 43 5.61 -10.70 14.64
C ASN A 43 5.76 -11.38 13.27
N LEU A 44 4.69 -11.50 12.51
CA LEU A 44 4.72 -12.05 11.16
C LEU A 44 5.53 -11.15 10.22
N ARG A 45 5.36 -9.86 10.32
CA ARG A 45 6.09 -8.88 9.52
C ARG A 45 7.59 -8.91 9.84
N THR A 46 7.94 -9.08 11.12
CA THR A 46 9.32 -9.20 11.57
C THR A 46 9.99 -10.45 11.00
N GLU A 47 9.30 -11.58 11.04
CA GLU A 47 9.77 -12.84 10.46
C GLU A 47 10.02 -12.70 8.95
N HIS A 48 9.10 -12.05 8.26
CA HIS A 48 9.20 -11.82 6.83
C HIS A 48 10.43 -10.98 6.47
N ILE A 49 10.67 -9.91 7.21
CA ILE A 49 11.85 -9.06 7.04
C ILE A 49 13.13 -9.86 7.23
N GLN A 50 13.20 -10.66 8.29
CA GLN A 50 14.36 -11.49 8.58
C GLN A 50 14.61 -12.52 7.49
N LYS A 51 13.54 -13.17 7.03
CA LYS A 51 13.61 -14.19 5.99
C LYS A 51 14.14 -13.63 4.67
N LEU A 52 13.75 -12.41 4.33
CA LEU A 52 14.21 -11.72 3.12
C LEU A 52 15.56 -11.02 3.29
N GLY A 53 16.09 -10.97 4.51
CA GLY A 53 17.37 -10.32 4.78
C GLY A 53 17.35 -8.80 4.66
N LEU A 54 16.17 -8.17 4.74
CA LEU A 54 16.01 -6.72 4.56
C LEU A 54 16.65 -5.90 5.66
N ASN A 55 16.79 -6.50 6.87
CA ASN A 55 17.37 -5.83 8.04
C ASN A 55 18.91 -5.81 8.03
N GLY A 56 19.54 -6.55 7.13
CA GLY A 56 21.00 -6.68 7.12
C GLY A 56 21.53 -7.20 8.45
N LYS A 57 22.40 -6.42 9.11
CA LYS A 57 22.97 -6.77 10.43
C LYS A 57 22.16 -6.20 11.60
N GLU A 58 21.14 -5.40 11.33
CA GLU A 58 20.30 -4.81 12.37
C GLU A 58 19.28 -5.83 12.88
N ASP A 59 18.88 -5.72 14.14
CA ASP A 59 17.79 -6.51 14.69
C ASP A 59 16.51 -6.32 13.86
N PRO A 60 15.86 -7.40 13.42
CA PRO A 60 14.71 -7.27 12.51
C PRO A 60 13.56 -6.46 13.10
N ARG A 61 13.29 -6.58 14.40
CA ARG A 61 12.22 -5.83 15.05
C ARG A 61 12.53 -4.34 15.12
N LYS A 62 13.77 -3.99 15.42
CA LYS A 62 14.21 -2.58 15.44
C LYS A 62 14.15 -1.98 14.04
N TYR A 63 14.57 -2.74 13.04
CA TYR A 63 14.49 -2.32 11.65
C TYR A 63 13.04 -2.04 11.25
N LEU A 64 12.12 -2.96 11.56
CA LEU A 64 10.71 -2.80 11.25
C LEU A 64 10.11 -1.56 11.91
N THR A 65 10.37 -1.36 13.20
CA THR A 65 9.88 -0.20 13.94
C THR A 65 10.38 1.11 13.31
N LYS A 66 11.66 1.15 12.96
CA LYS A 66 12.24 2.32 12.31
C LYS A 66 11.57 2.62 10.97
N MET A 67 11.38 1.60 10.15
CA MET A 67 10.76 1.76 8.83
C MET A 67 9.29 2.14 8.92
N ASP A 68 8.56 1.56 9.86
CA ASP A 68 7.16 1.93 10.11
C ASP A 68 7.05 3.39 10.53
N ASN A 69 7.91 3.84 11.44
CA ASN A 69 7.91 5.23 11.88
C ASN A 69 8.22 6.20 10.72
N LEU A 70 9.14 5.83 9.84
CA LEU A 70 9.45 6.64 8.67
C LEU A 70 8.24 6.75 7.73
N ARG A 71 7.55 5.65 7.46
CA ARG A 71 6.36 5.64 6.61
C ARG A 71 5.23 6.46 7.22
N GLU A 72 4.96 6.27 8.50
CA GLU A 72 3.91 6.98 9.22
C GLU A 72 4.17 8.48 9.25
N THR A 73 5.42 8.86 9.51
CA THR A 73 5.82 10.28 9.53
C THR A 73 5.70 10.90 8.16
N TYR A 74 6.16 10.21 7.12
CA TYR A 74 6.05 10.67 5.74
C TYR A 74 4.59 10.89 5.35
N PHE A 75 3.75 9.90 5.59
CA PHE A 75 2.33 9.95 5.23
C PHE A 75 1.64 11.11 5.94
N LYS A 76 1.85 11.24 7.25
CA LYS A 76 1.23 12.30 8.05
C LYS A 76 1.73 13.69 7.64
N THR A 77 3.01 13.82 7.33
CA THR A 77 3.57 15.09 6.90
C THR A 77 2.93 15.58 5.61
N TYR A 78 2.76 14.71 4.63
CA TYR A 78 2.25 15.10 3.32
C TYR A 78 0.72 15.11 3.22
N THR A 79 0.03 14.27 3.98
CA THR A 79 -1.44 14.14 3.88
C THR A 79 -2.19 14.74 5.04
N LYS A 80 -1.54 14.97 6.18
CA LYS A 80 -2.15 15.35 7.45
C LYS A 80 -3.07 14.27 8.04
N HIS A 81 -3.02 13.05 7.48
CA HIS A 81 -3.78 11.90 7.96
C HIS A 81 -2.85 10.90 8.62
N GLU A 82 -3.40 10.09 9.53
CA GLU A 82 -2.69 8.95 10.09
C GLU A 82 -2.68 7.81 9.08
N LEU A 83 -1.53 7.17 8.89
CA LEU A 83 -1.42 6.02 7.99
C LEU A 83 -2.29 4.87 8.52
N GLY A 84 -3.03 4.23 7.63
CA GLY A 84 -3.87 3.09 7.99
C GLY A 84 -5.24 3.44 8.54
N THR A 85 -5.63 4.71 8.49
CA THR A 85 -6.99 5.10 8.84
C THR A 85 -7.96 4.55 7.78
N TYR A 86 -8.89 3.72 8.20
CA TYR A 86 -9.74 2.98 7.26
C TYR A 86 -10.54 3.88 6.30
N HIS A 87 -10.86 5.10 6.70
CA HIS A 87 -11.58 6.05 5.83
C HIS A 87 -10.82 6.44 4.56
N ASP A 88 -9.50 6.26 4.55
CA ASP A 88 -8.66 6.64 3.41
C ASP A 88 -8.51 5.52 2.38
N TYR A 89 -9.10 4.34 2.64
CA TYR A 89 -8.96 3.16 1.80
C TYR A 89 -10.31 2.54 1.49
N ASP A 90 -10.39 1.88 0.34
CA ASP A 90 -11.59 1.13 -0.04
C ASP A 90 -11.59 -0.26 0.58
N LEU A 91 -10.41 -0.79 0.86
CA LEU A 91 -10.24 -2.13 1.38
C LEU A 91 -9.01 -2.20 2.28
N CYS A 92 -9.19 -2.77 3.47
CA CYS A 92 -8.09 -3.05 4.40
C CYS A 92 -8.02 -4.55 4.63
N LEU A 93 -6.89 -5.19 4.32
CA LEU A 93 -6.72 -6.63 4.42
C LEU A 93 -5.59 -7.00 5.37
N ASP A 94 -5.88 -7.93 6.28
CA ASP A 94 -4.88 -8.55 7.13
C ASP A 94 -4.26 -9.73 6.38
N THR A 95 -3.07 -9.52 5.81
CA THR A 95 -2.39 -10.54 5.01
C THR A 95 -1.94 -11.74 5.84
N GLY A 96 -1.70 -11.54 7.13
CA GLY A 96 -1.32 -12.63 8.02
C GLY A 96 -2.47 -13.59 8.30
N THR A 97 -3.66 -13.03 8.52
CA THR A 97 -4.86 -13.83 8.80
C THR A 97 -5.41 -14.50 7.53
N LEU A 98 -5.47 -13.75 6.44
CA LEU A 98 -6.09 -14.22 5.19
C LEU A 98 -5.13 -15.04 4.33
N GLY A 99 -3.83 -14.74 4.38
CA GLY A 99 -2.85 -15.30 3.47
C GLY A 99 -2.76 -14.52 2.17
N TYR A 100 -1.60 -14.57 1.53
CA TYR A 100 -1.35 -13.79 0.31
C TYR A 100 -2.25 -14.23 -0.85
N ASP A 101 -2.45 -15.52 -1.04
CA ASP A 101 -3.26 -16.03 -2.16
C ASP A 101 -4.70 -15.53 -2.08
N ASN A 102 -5.30 -15.54 -0.89
CA ASN A 102 -6.65 -15.03 -0.70
C ASN A 102 -6.72 -13.52 -0.93
N CYS A 103 -5.72 -12.78 -0.46
CA CYS A 103 -5.66 -11.34 -0.70
C CYS A 103 -5.56 -11.02 -2.19
N ILE A 104 -4.72 -11.75 -2.92
CA ILE A 104 -4.58 -11.59 -4.37
C ILE A 104 -5.93 -11.85 -5.06
N GLU A 105 -6.62 -12.90 -4.68
CA GLU A 105 -7.93 -13.23 -5.26
C GLU A 105 -8.96 -12.13 -5.01
N ILE A 106 -9.04 -11.64 -3.78
CA ILE A 106 -9.96 -10.55 -3.42
C ILE A 106 -9.66 -9.30 -4.25
N ILE A 107 -8.41 -8.89 -4.30
CA ILE A 107 -8.00 -7.68 -5.00
C ILE A 107 -8.26 -7.80 -6.51
N THR A 108 -7.88 -8.91 -7.10
CA THR A 108 -8.07 -9.13 -8.54
C THR A 108 -9.55 -9.20 -8.92
N SER A 109 -10.38 -9.84 -8.09
CA SER A 109 -11.82 -9.90 -8.33
C SER A 109 -12.46 -8.52 -8.30
N LEU A 110 -12.10 -7.69 -7.30
CA LEU A 110 -12.62 -6.34 -7.21
C LEU A 110 -12.15 -5.45 -8.36
N ALA A 111 -10.88 -5.57 -8.74
CA ALA A 111 -10.34 -4.82 -9.85
C ALA A 111 -11.05 -5.14 -11.16
N LYS A 112 -11.35 -6.42 -11.41
CA LYS A 112 -12.13 -6.84 -12.57
C LYS A 112 -13.53 -6.27 -12.57
N GLN A 113 -14.21 -6.31 -11.40
CA GLN A 113 -15.57 -5.77 -11.26
C GLN A 113 -15.61 -4.26 -11.54
N GLN A 114 -14.53 -3.56 -11.24
CA GLN A 114 -14.43 -2.12 -11.51
C GLN A 114 -13.94 -1.80 -12.92
N GLY A 115 -13.78 -2.82 -13.76
CA GLY A 115 -13.39 -2.63 -15.14
C GLY A 115 -11.92 -2.32 -15.36
N LEU A 116 -11.07 -2.59 -14.38
CA LEU A 116 -9.63 -2.39 -14.54
C LEU A 116 -9.04 -3.46 -15.46
N ASN A 117 -8.11 -3.04 -16.32
CA ASN A 117 -7.44 -3.95 -17.23
C ASN A 117 -6.25 -4.62 -16.53
N LEU A 118 -6.41 -5.91 -16.21
CA LEU A 118 -5.39 -6.69 -15.51
C LEU A 118 -4.47 -7.49 -16.44
N LYS A 119 -4.62 -7.37 -17.76
CA LYS A 119 -3.88 -8.19 -18.71
C LYS A 119 -2.37 -7.99 -18.68
N HIS A 120 -1.92 -6.83 -18.25
CA HIS A 120 -0.51 -6.45 -18.27
C HIS A 120 0.13 -6.45 -16.90
N GLN A 121 -0.51 -7.05 -15.93
CA GLN A 121 -0.02 -7.13 -14.57
C GLN A 121 0.76 -8.40 -14.29
#